data_9a8524f9157034d47663a66d00fd8f8d
#
_entry.id   9a8524f9157034d47663a66d00fd8f8d
#
_cell.length_a   1.000
_cell.length_b   1.000
_cell.length_c   1.000
_cell.angle_alpha   90.00
_cell.angle_beta   90.00
_cell.angle_gamma   90.00
#
_symmetry.space_group_name_H-M   'P 1'
#
loop_
_entity.id
_entity.type
_entity.pdbx_description
1 polymer ?
#
loop_
_entity_poly.entity_id
_entity_poly.type
_entity_poly.pdbx_seq_one_letter_code
_entity_poly.pdbx_strand_id
1 'polypeptide(L)' 'MNIGDVAARAGLPAKTIRYYEEIGLIAPARSENGYRAFRESDLHKLAFIGRARALGFSIEECRA' A
#
# COMPACT_ATOMS: atom_id res chain seq x y z
N MET A 1 -3.12 4.54 10.89
CA MET A 1 -3.77 3.26 10.54
C MET A 1 -2.74 2.13 10.57
N ASN A 2 -3.13 0.98 11.06
CA ASN A 2 -2.26 -0.19 10.97
C ASN A 2 -2.51 -0.90 9.63
N ILE A 3 -1.73 -1.95 9.34
CA ILE A 3 -1.84 -2.65 8.06
C ILE A 3 -3.21 -3.29 7.87
N GLY A 4 -3.84 -3.77 8.94
CA GLY A 4 -5.18 -4.34 8.85
C GLY A 4 -6.23 -3.32 8.44
N ASP A 5 -6.15 -2.10 9.00
CA ASP A 5 -7.06 -1.01 8.65
C ASP A 5 -6.90 -0.62 7.18
N VAL A 6 -5.67 -0.45 6.75
CA VAL A 6 -5.38 -0.05 5.37
C VAL A 6 -5.80 -1.14 4.39
N ALA A 7 -5.54 -2.39 4.72
CA ALA A 7 -5.93 -3.53 3.88
C ALA A 7 -7.45 -3.54 3.65
N ALA A 8 -8.22 -3.36 4.74
CA ALA A 8 -9.67 -3.35 4.64
C ALA A 8 -10.17 -2.18 3.79
N ARG A 9 -9.61 -0.99 4.00
CA ARG A 9 -10.05 0.22 3.29
C ARG A 9 -9.63 0.25 1.83
N ALA A 10 -8.42 -0.25 1.54
CA ALA A 10 -7.91 -0.29 0.17
C ALA A 10 -8.44 -1.47 -0.63
N GLY A 11 -9.02 -2.45 0.06
CA GLY A 11 -9.52 -3.65 -0.60
C GLY A 11 -8.40 -4.55 -1.10
N LEU A 12 -7.25 -4.54 -0.42
CA LEU A 12 -6.09 -5.34 -0.78
C LEU A 12 -5.69 -6.25 0.38
N PRO A 13 -5.20 -7.46 0.10
CA PRO A 13 -4.68 -8.32 1.16
C PRO A 13 -3.45 -7.69 1.83
N ALA A 14 -3.31 -7.88 3.13
CA ALA A 14 -2.14 -7.38 3.86
C ALA A 14 -0.83 -7.89 3.25
N LYS A 15 -0.82 -9.13 2.78
CA LYS A 15 0.33 -9.72 2.12
C LYS A 15 0.76 -8.91 0.90
N THR A 16 -0.20 -8.45 0.11
CA THR A 16 0.07 -7.64 -1.08
C THR A 16 0.66 -6.30 -0.68
N ILE A 17 0.14 -5.69 0.39
CA ILE A 17 0.64 -4.40 0.88
C ILE A 17 2.08 -4.55 1.36
N ARG A 18 2.40 -5.63 2.07
CA ARG A 18 3.78 -5.89 2.51
C ARG A 18 4.72 -6.04 1.31
N TYR A 19 4.26 -6.73 0.27
CA TYR A 19 5.04 -6.89 -0.94
C TYR A 19 5.32 -5.54 -1.60
N TYR A 20 4.31 -4.67 -1.68
CA TYR A 20 4.47 -3.34 -2.27
C TYR A 20 5.46 -2.49 -1.47
N GLU A 21 5.47 -2.63 -0.16
CA GLU A 21 6.47 -1.96 0.67
C GLU A 21 7.87 -2.52 0.39
N GLU A 22 7.96 -3.83 0.29
CA GLU A 22 9.22 -4.54 0.07
C GLU A 22 9.91 -4.10 -1.21
N ILE A 23 9.14 -3.90 -2.28
CA ILE A 23 9.69 -3.47 -3.57
C ILE A 23 9.80 -1.95 -3.70
N GLY A 24 9.52 -1.21 -2.65
CA GLY A 24 9.67 0.23 -2.63
C GLY A 24 8.56 1.01 -3.31
N LEU A 25 7.43 0.36 -3.60
CA LEU A 25 6.30 1.04 -4.23
C LEU A 25 5.61 1.98 -3.25
N ILE A 26 5.58 1.61 -1.98
CA ILE A 26 5.12 2.46 -0.88
C ILE A 26 6.17 2.44 0.23
N ALA A 27 6.17 3.47 1.07
CA ALA A 27 7.12 3.58 2.18
C ALA A 27 6.42 4.19 3.39
N PRO A 28 5.59 3.41 4.10
CA PRO A 28 4.91 3.93 5.29
C PRO A 28 5.91 4.25 6.40
N ALA A 29 5.60 5.25 7.21
CA ALA A 29 6.42 5.59 8.36
C ALA A 29 6.38 4.46 9.38
N ARG A 30 7.40 4.40 10.24
CA ARG A 30 7.41 3.46 11.36
C ARG A 30 7.14 4.21 12.65
N SER A 31 6.34 3.61 13.52
CA SER A 31 6.14 4.14 14.86
C SER A 31 7.37 3.81 15.71
N GLU A 32 7.42 4.35 16.94
CA GLU A 32 8.52 4.08 17.87
C GLU A 32 8.69 2.59 18.15
N ASN A 33 7.61 1.83 18.08
CA ASN A 33 7.62 0.38 18.32
C ASN A 33 7.95 -0.43 17.07
N GLY A 34 8.28 0.23 15.97
CA GLY A 34 8.62 -0.46 14.72
C GLY A 34 7.41 -0.90 13.91
N TYR A 35 6.19 -0.60 14.35
CA TYR A 35 5.00 -0.93 13.60
C TYR A 35 4.80 0.06 12.45
N ARG A 36 4.19 -0.41 11.37
CA ARG A 36 3.87 0.45 10.23
C ARG A 36 2.80 1.46 10.61
N ALA A 37 3.06 2.73 10.29
CA ALA A 37 2.12 3.82 10.55
C ALA A 37 1.64 4.36 9.20
N PHE A 38 0.58 3.77 8.66
CA PHE A 38 0.01 4.19 7.38
C PHE A 38 -0.77 5.49 7.56
N ARG A 39 -0.66 6.37 6.57
CA ARG A 39 -1.36 7.65 6.54
C ARG A 39 -2.42 7.62 5.45
N GLU A 40 -3.29 8.66 5.42
CA GLU A 40 -4.30 8.76 4.37
C GLU A 40 -3.67 8.78 2.98
N SER A 41 -2.51 9.42 2.82
CA SER A 41 -1.81 9.45 1.54
C SER A 41 -1.39 8.04 1.11
N ASP A 42 -0.98 7.20 2.05
CA ASP A 42 -0.63 5.81 1.75
C ASP A 42 -1.87 5.02 1.31
N LEU A 43 -2.99 5.24 2.00
CA LEU A 43 -4.25 4.61 1.65
C LEU A 43 -4.69 4.98 0.24
N HIS A 44 -4.62 6.28 -0.10
CA HIS A 44 -4.99 6.75 -1.44
C HIS A 44 -4.09 6.14 -2.50
N LYS A 45 -2.80 6.05 -2.23
CA LYS A 45 -1.85 5.45 -3.15
C LYS A 45 -2.14 3.97 -3.37
N LEU A 46 -2.42 3.23 -2.30
CA LEU A 46 -2.75 1.81 -2.40
C LEU A 46 -4.06 1.59 -3.16
N ALA A 47 -5.06 2.41 -2.91
CA ALA A 47 -6.32 2.32 -3.65
C ALA A 47 -6.10 2.58 -5.13
N PHE A 48 -5.27 3.58 -5.48
CA PHE A 48 -4.91 3.86 -6.86
C PHE A 48 -4.21 2.67 -7.51
N ILE A 49 -3.22 2.11 -6.82
CA ILE A 49 -2.47 0.95 -7.32
C ILE A 49 -3.41 -0.23 -7.55
N GLY A 50 -4.32 -0.48 -6.61
CA GLY A 50 -5.28 -1.56 -6.75
C GLY A 50 -6.15 -1.41 -7.98
N ARG A 51 -6.65 -0.21 -8.24
CA ARG A 51 -7.46 0.05 -9.42
C ARG A 51 -6.65 -0.07 -10.70
N ALA A 52 -5.44 0.49 -10.71
CA ALA A 52 -4.56 0.43 -11.88
C ALA A 52 -4.20 -1.01 -12.23
N ARG A 53 -3.87 -1.82 -11.22
CA ARG A 53 -3.57 -3.24 -11.44
C ARG A 53 -4.77 -4.00 -11.98
N ALA A 54 -5.95 -3.69 -11.47
CA ALA A 54 -7.17 -4.33 -11.95
C ALA A 54 -7.45 -3.99 -13.43
N LEU A 55 -6.99 -2.83 -13.89
CA LEU A 55 -7.13 -2.40 -15.28
C LEU A 55 -6.00 -2.93 -16.18
N GLY A 56 -5.04 -3.66 -15.61
CA GLY A 56 -3.97 -4.28 -16.36
C GLY A 56 -2.65 -3.52 -16.38
N PHE A 57 -2.53 -2.42 -15.63
CA PHE A 57 -1.25 -1.71 -15.54
C PHE A 57 -0.24 -2.54 -14.74
N SER A 58 1.01 -2.50 -15.15
CA SER A 58 2.08 -3.19 -14.45
C SER A 58 2.49 -2.44 -13.19
N ILE A 59 3.22 -3.11 -12.31
CA ILE A 59 3.76 -2.47 -11.11
C ILE A 59 4.69 -1.30 -11.50
N GLU A 60 5.50 -1.48 -12.53
CA GLU A 60 6.39 -0.42 -13.00
C GLU A 60 5.60 0.79 -13.50
N GLU A 61 4.48 0.57 -14.16
CA GLU A 61 3.61 1.65 -14.60
C GLU A 61 2.96 2.37 -13.43
N CYS A 62 2.70 1.66 -12.33
CA CYS A 62 2.14 2.25 -11.11
C CYS A 62 3.17 3.06 -10.33
N ARG A 63 4.46 2.88 -10.60
CA ARG A 63 5.54 3.49 -9.83
C ARG A 63 5.75 4.96 -10.15
N ALA A 64 5.22 5.43 -11.25
CA ALA A 64 5.41 6.81 -11.71
C ALA A 64 4.84 7.85 -10.77
#